data_e1a0ff3b4767de125377677fc7f4054d
#
_entry.id   e1a0ff3b4767de125377677fc7f4054d
#
_cell.length_a   1.000
_cell.length_b   1.000
_cell.length_c   1.000
_cell.angle_alpha   90.00
_cell.angle_beta   90.00
_cell.angle_gamma   90.00
#
_symmetry.space_group_name_H-M   'P 1'
#
loop_
_entity.id
_entity.type
_entity.pdbx_description
1 polymer ?
#
loop_
_entity_poly.entity_id
_entity_poly.type
_entity_poly.pdbx_seq_one_letter_code
_entity_poly.pdbx_strand_id
1 'polypeptide(L)'
;STMDTLVSLGVIVAYLYSLAQLFMNPGLTEHVHPMQGGILGMFLSGHHAPLYFDSASMVTLFLLIGRAIEHRTRTRSSEALRTLLSLGARTATLLRTDKRGTTREVQIPVEDLLPGDEFLVRPGEKIATDGTVIAGSSAVDASLLTGESVPVEVSAGDAVTGATLNTSGSLTVRATRVGSETTLA
;
A
#
# COMPACT_ATOMS: atom_id res chain seq x y z
N SER A 1 -6.00 4.09 -18.98
CA SER A 1 -4.82 4.19 -19.85
C SER A 1 -5.21 3.82 -21.28
N THR A 2 -4.45 4.32 -22.27
CA THR A 2 -4.74 4.16 -23.70
C THR A 2 -4.83 2.71 -24.18
N MET A 3 -4.17 1.76 -23.51
CA MET A 3 -4.25 0.34 -23.87
C MET A 3 -5.64 -0.26 -23.55
N ASP A 4 -6.22 0.08 -22.41
CA ASP A 4 -7.55 -0.44 -22.03
C ASP A 4 -8.64 0.07 -22.98
N THR A 5 -8.53 1.29 -23.45
CA THR A 5 -9.47 1.88 -24.43
C THR A 5 -9.37 1.23 -25.80
N LEU A 6 -8.16 0.93 -26.28
CA LEU A 6 -7.95 0.26 -27.57
C LEU A 6 -8.50 -1.15 -27.54
N VAL A 7 -8.26 -1.92 -26.47
CA VAL A 7 -8.78 -3.28 -26.35
C VAL A 7 -10.30 -3.29 -26.23
N SER A 8 -10.87 -2.39 -25.41
CA SER A 8 -12.34 -2.25 -25.29
C SER A 8 -12.98 -1.90 -26.61
N LEU A 9 -12.38 -1.00 -27.38
CA LEU A 9 -12.85 -0.62 -28.70
C LEU A 9 -12.82 -1.84 -29.67
N GLY A 10 -11.73 -2.59 -29.68
CA GLY A 10 -11.60 -3.80 -30.52
C GLY A 10 -12.65 -4.86 -30.20
N VAL A 11 -12.91 -5.12 -28.91
CA VAL A 11 -13.95 -6.07 -28.48
C VAL A 11 -15.34 -5.59 -28.88
N ILE A 12 -15.65 -4.31 -28.71
CA ILE A 12 -16.95 -3.73 -29.10
C ILE A 12 -17.16 -3.85 -30.62
N VAL A 13 -16.14 -3.51 -31.43
CA VAL A 13 -16.22 -3.61 -32.88
C VAL A 13 -16.42 -5.07 -33.32
N ALA A 14 -15.69 -6.02 -32.77
CA ALA A 14 -15.84 -7.46 -33.06
C ALA A 14 -17.23 -7.95 -32.68
N TYR A 15 -17.76 -7.52 -31.54
CA TYR A 15 -19.09 -7.89 -31.08
C TYR A 15 -20.19 -7.32 -32.00
N LEU A 16 -20.11 -6.05 -32.35
CA LEU A 16 -21.07 -5.38 -33.26
C LEU A 16 -21.03 -5.98 -34.65
N TYR A 17 -19.83 -6.32 -35.17
CA TYR A 17 -19.68 -7.01 -36.45
C TYR A 17 -20.36 -8.38 -36.42
N SER A 18 -20.13 -9.19 -35.40
CA SER A 18 -20.75 -10.52 -35.24
C SER A 18 -22.25 -10.41 -35.11
N LEU A 19 -22.75 -9.41 -34.38
CA LEU A 19 -24.17 -9.15 -34.25
C LEU A 19 -24.81 -8.75 -35.62
N ALA A 20 -24.14 -7.88 -36.36
CA ALA A 20 -24.58 -7.50 -37.70
C ALA A 20 -24.64 -8.69 -38.65
N GLN A 21 -23.63 -9.57 -38.66
CA GLN A 21 -23.60 -10.80 -39.45
C GLN A 21 -24.77 -11.74 -39.10
N LEU A 22 -25.11 -11.85 -37.80
CA LEU A 22 -26.22 -12.66 -37.36
C LEU A 22 -27.56 -12.15 -37.89
N PHE A 23 -27.75 -10.82 -37.93
CA PHE A 23 -28.97 -10.19 -38.45
C PHE A 23 -29.06 -10.24 -39.96
N MET A 24 -27.93 -10.10 -40.67
CA MET A 24 -27.89 -10.10 -42.16
C MET A 24 -27.98 -11.50 -42.77
N ASN A 25 -27.56 -12.53 -42.02
CA ASN A 25 -27.55 -13.94 -42.50
C ASN A 25 -28.25 -14.85 -41.49
N PRO A 26 -29.59 -14.90 -41.45
CA PRO A 26 -30.35 -15.72 -40.52
C PRO A 26 -30.12 -17.25 -40.70
N GLY A 27 -29.60 -17.69 -41.85
CA GLY A 27 -29.22 -19.09 -42.11
C GLY A 27 -27.99 -19.60 -41.34
N LEU A 28 -27.23 -18.72 -40.67
CA LEU A 28 -26.09 -19.13 -39.83
C LEU A 28 -26.52 -19.84 -38.53
N THR A 29 -27.78 -19.75 -38.15
CA THR A 29 -28.33 -20.41 -36.95
C THR A 29 -28.79 -21.86 -37.21
N GLU A 30 -28.98 -22.27 -38.45
CA GLU A 30 -29.46 -23.64 -38.79
C GLU A 30 -28.40 -24.73 -38.71
N HIS A 31 -27.12 -24.38 -38.62
CA HIS A 31 -26.02 -25.37 -38.61
C HIS A 31 -25.36 -25.53 -37.22
N VAL A 32 -26.07 -25.27 -36.13
CA VAL A 32 -25.60 -25.61 -34.80
C VAL A 32 -25.79 -27.11 -34.56
N HIS A 33 -24.84 -27.91 -35.03
CA HIS A 33 -24.75 -29.31 -34.59
C HIS A 33 -24.43 -29.36 -33.08
N PRO A 34 -25.13 -30.24 -32.32
CA PRO A 34 -24.82 -30.41 -30.90
C PRO A 34 -23.38 -30.91 -30.77
N MET A 35 -22.60 -30.17 -29.97
CA MET A 35 -21.19 -30.42 -29.72
C MET A 35 -20.96 -31.82 -29.14
N GLN A 36 -20.41 -32.72 -29.96
CA GLN A 36 -19.76 -33.95 -29.49
C GLN A 36 -18.26 -33.72 -29.41
N GLY A 37 -17.82 -33.27 -28.24
CA GLY A 37 -16.39 -33.06 -27.95
C GLY A 37 -16.23 -31.94 -26.99
N GLY A 38 -15.78 -32.23 -25.76
CA GLY A 38 -15.61 -31.26 -24.70
C GLY A 38 -14.78 -30.03 -25.09
N ILE A 39 -14.49 -29.14 -24.13
CA ILE A 39 -13.80 -27.87 -24.29
C ILE A 39 -12.57 -27.94 -25.21
N LEU A 40 -11.88 -29.07 -25.28
CA LEU A 40 -10.72 -29.28 -26.14
C LEU A 40 -11.09 -29.46 -27.63
N GLY A 41 -12.27 -30.03 -27.95
CA GLY A 41 -12.77 -30.16 -29.32
C GLY A 41 -13.13 -28.80 -29.93
N MET A 42 -13.57 -27.85 -29.12
CA MET A 42 -13.87 -26.48 -29.51
C MET A 42 -12.64 -25.72 -30.01
N PHE A 43 -11.47 -26.00 -29.43
CA PHE A 43 -10.19 -25.38 -29.81
C PHE A 43 -9.62 -25.95 -31.14
N LEU A 44 -9.94 -27.18 -31.50
CA LEU A 44 -9.32 -27.86 -32.61
C LEU A 44 -10.16 -27.88 -33.91
N SER A 45 -11.45 -27.55 -33.87
CA SER A 45 -12.34 -27.57 -35.03
C SER A 45 -12.40 -26.19 -35.72
N GLY A 46 -11.39 -25.89 -36.51
CA GLY A 46 -11.20 -24.58 -37.16
C GLY A 46 -12.01 -24.37 -38.44
N HIS A 47 -13.30 -24.75 -38.54
CA HIS A 47 -14.09 -24.54 -39.77
C HIS A 47 -15.53 -24.13 -39.45
N HIS A 48 -15.74 -22.89 -39.05
CA HIS A 48 -17.09 -22.30 -39.04
C HIS A 48 -17.03 -20.80 -39.36
N ALA A 49 -18.12 -20.30 -39.98
CA ALA A 49 -18.28 -18.89 -40.34
C ALA A 49 -17.77 -17.94 -39.27
N PRO A 50 -17.15 -16.82 -39.63
CA PRO A 50 -16.41 -15.99 -38.70
C PRO A 50 -17.34 -15.19 -37.77
N LEU A 51 -17.93 -15.89 -36.81
CA LEU A 51 -18.61 -15.32 -35.69
C LEU A 51 -17.53 -15.06 -34.60
N TYR A 52 -17.13 -13.82 -34.49
CA TYR A 52 -16.09 -13.39 -33.56
C TYR A 52 -16.56 -13.34 -32.10
N PHE A 53 -17.75 -13.83 -31.76
CA PHE A 53 -18.26 -13.88 -30.38
C PHE A 53 -17.36 -14.70 -29.45
N ASP A 54 -16.84 -15.82 -29.95
CA ASP A 54 -15.96 -16.70 -29.20
C ASP A 54 -14.63 -15.99 -28.90
N SER A 55 -14.02 -15.41 -29.92
CA SER A 55 -12.78 -14.65 -29.79
C SER A 55 -12.96 -13.43 -28.89
N ALA A 56 -14.06 -12.70 -29.02
CA ALA A 56 -14.37 -11.55 -28.16
C ALA A 56 -14.55 -11.96 -26.70
N SER A 57 -15.23 -13.08 -26.46
CA SER A 57 -15.43 -13.62 -25.11
C SER A 57 -14.13 -14.08 -24.47
N MET A 58 -13.28 -14.77 -25.23
CA MET A 58 -11.95 -15.23 -24.78
C MET A 58 -11.03 -14.05 -24.43
N VAL A 59 -10.95 -13.06 -25.30
CA VAL A 59 -10.14 -11.85 -25.05
C VAL A 59 -10.62 -11.13 -23.79
N THR A 60 -11.93 -10.99 -23.63
CA THR A 60 -12.52 -10.36 -22.44
C THR A 60 -12.20 -11.14 -21.17
N LEU A 61 -12.32 -12.49 -21.23
CA LEU A 61 -11.99 -13.37 -20.10
C LEU A 61 -10.53 -13.26 -19.71
N PHE A 62 -9.60 -13.31 -20.66
CA PHE A 62 -8.16 -13.18 -20.40
C PHE A 62 -7.81 -11.79 -19.83
N LEU A 63 -8.45 -10.73 -20.31
CA LEU A 63 -8.27 -9.38 -19.76
C LEU A 63 -8.74 -9.27 -18.31
N LEU A 64 -9.90 -9.85 -18.00
CA LEU A 64 -10.42 -9.85 -16.63
C LEU A 64 -9.54 -10.65 -15.68
N ILE A 65 -9.06 -11.83 -16.13
CA ILE A 65 -8.10 -12.63 -15.37
C ILE A 65 -6.80 -11.87 -15.15
N GLY A 66 -6.22 -11.28 -16.19
CA GLY A 66 -5.00 -10.47 -16.10
C GLY A 66 -5.15 -9.31 -15.14
N ARG A 67 -6.28 -8.60 -15.20
CA ARG A 67 -6.58 -7.48 -14.29
C ARG A 67 -6.81 -7.94 -12.85
N ALA A 68 -7.41 -9.11 -12.64
CA ALA A 68 -7.57 -9.69 -11.30
C ALA A 68 -6.22 -10.09 -10.69
N ILE A 69 -5.31 -10.65 -11.48
CA ILE A 69 -3.95 -11.00 -11.07
C ILE A 69 -3.15 -9.72 -10.76
N GLU A 70 -3.21 -8.72 -11.63
CA GLU A 70 -2.53 -7.42 -11.42
C GLU A 70 -3.01 -6.75 -10.13
N HIS A 71 -4.32 -6.73 -9.88
CA HIS A 71 -4.89 -6.16 -8.66
C HIS A 71 -4.40 -6.88 -7.39
N ARG A 72 -4.32 -8.22 -7.43
CA ARG A 72 -3.79 -9.03 -6.32
C ARG A 72 -2.29 -8.79 -6.08
N THR A 73 -1.53 -8.60 -7.15
CA THR A 73 -0.07 -8.37 -7.05
C THR A 73 0.22 -6.98 -6.52
N ARG A 74 -0.52 -5.96 -6.95
CA ARG A 74 -0.36 -4.57 -6.43
C ARG A 74 -0.68 -4.45 -4.95
N THR A 75 -1.72 -5.12 -4.45
CA THR A 75 -2.06 -5.11 -3.02
C THR A 75 -0.96 -5.74 -2.16
N ARG A 76 -0.34 -6.82 -2.60
CA ARG A 76 0.77 -7.46 -1.87
C ARG A 76 2.04 -6.60 -1.83
N SER A 77 2.37 -5.90 -2.91
CA SER A 77 3.53 -4.99 -2.94
C SER A 77 3.34 -3.78 -2.02
N SER A 78 2.11 -3.25 -1.92
CA SER A 78 1.80 -2.15 -0.99
C SER A 78 1.84 -2.60 0.48
N GLU A 79 1.56 -3.86 0.77
CA GLU A 79 1.60 -4.39 2.14
C GLU A 79 3.05 -4.56 2.64
N ALA A 80 3.96 -5.01 1.78
CA ALA A 80 5.39 -5.05 2.08
C ALA A 80 5.96 -3.63 2.31
N LEU A 81 5.57 -2.66 1.49
CA LEU A 81 5.96 -1.25 1.66
C LEU A 81 5.37 -0.66 2.95
N ARG A 82 4.11 -0.97 3.28
CA ARG A 82 3.48 -0.56 4.54
C ARG A 82 4.14 -1.18 5.77
N THR A 83 4.65 -2.40 5.66
CA THR A 83 5.42 -3.05 6.74
C THR A 83 6.75 -2.32 6.96
N LEU A 84 7.42 -1.86 5.91
CA LEU A 84 8.62 -1.02 6.01
C LEU A 84 8.30 0.39 6.56
N LEU A 85 7.18 0.99 6.15
CA LEU A 85 6.70 2.27 6.69
C LEU A 85 6.18 2.15 8.13
N SER A 86 5.85 0.94 8.62
CA SER A 86 5.49 0.68 10.02
C SER A 86 6.71 0.58 10.96
N LEU A 87 7.92 0.89 10.48
CA LEU A 87 9.12 0.99 11.33
C LEU A 87 9.01 2.13 12.34
N GLY A 88 8.23 3.18 12.07
CA GLY A 88 7.94 4.27 13.00
C GLY A 88 7.05 3.89 14.17
N ALA A 89 7.03 4.72 15.20
CA ALA A 89 6.04 4.63 16.26
C ALA A 89 4.65 4.96 15.69
N ARG A 90 3.60 4.28 16.17
CA ARG A 90 2.20 4.55 15.76
C ARG A 90 1.51 5.56 16.67
N THR A 91 1.91 5.59 17.93
CA THR A 91 1.36 6.46 18.97
C THR A 91 2.50 7.13 19.72
N ALA A 92 2.25 8.33 20.21
CA ALA A 92 3.14 9.09 21.08
C ALA A 92 2.43 9.42 22.40
N THR A 93 3.18 9.42 23.50
CA THR A 93 2.68 9.86 24.79
C THR A 93 2.98 11.35 24.98
N LEU A 94 2.03 12.20 24.61
CA LEU A 94 2.14 13.65 24.69
C LEU A 94 2.05 14.10 26.15
N LEU A 95 2.92 15.02 26.54
CA LEU A 95 2.91 15.68 27.83
C LEU A 95 2.18 17.03 27.72
N ARG A 96 0.96 17.10 28.27
CA ARG A 96 0.20 18.35 28.33
C ARG A 96 0.21 18.92 29.73
N THR A 97 0.77 20.10 29.89
CA THR A 97 0.74 20.84 31.16
C THR A 97 -0.48 21.76 31.16
N ASP A 98 -1.38 21.53 32.12
CA ASP A 98 -2.56 22.39 32.33
C ASP A 98 -2.14 23.74 32.96
N LYS A 99 -2.99 24.75 32.86
CA LYS A 99 -2.80 26.10 33.45
C LYS A 99 -2.50 26.08 34.95
N ARG A 100 -2.76 24.97 35.62
CA ARG A 100 -2.47 24.72 37.03
C ARG A 100 -1.09 24.10 37.30
N GLY A 101 -0.26 23.91 36.26
CA GLY A 101 1.06 23.28 36.36
C GLY A 101 1.03 21.74 36.47
N THR A 102 -0.13 21.12 36.30
CA THR A 102 -0.24 19.66 36.34
C THR A 102 0.01 19.10 34.96
N THR A 103 1.07 18.28 34.81
CA THR A 103 1.37 17.58 33.57
C THR A 103 0.55 16.29 33.50
N ARG A 104 -0.15 16.10 32.40
CA ARG A 104 -0.92 14.88 32.11
C ARG A 104 -0.36 14.21 30.85
N GLU A 105 -0.29 12.90 30.91
CA GLU A 105 0.07 12.06 29.76
C GLU A 105 -1.18 11.75 28.94
N VAL A 106 -1.10 12.03 27.64
CA VAL A 106 -2.17 11.76 26.69
C VAL A 106 -1.59 10.97 25.51
N GLN A 107 -2.11 9.79 25.26
CA GLN A 107 -1.69 8.99 24.12
C GLN A 107 -2.41 9.48 22.86
N ILE A 108 -1.64 9.87 21.85
CA ILE A 108 -2.14 10.38 20.56
C ILE A 108 -1.50 9.60 19.41
N PRO A 109 -2.16 9.52 18.23
CA PRO A 109 -1.52 9.10 17.00
C PRO A 109 -0.32 10.00 16.67
N VAL A 110 0.76 9.43 16.13
CA VAL A 110 1.95 10.23 15.75
C VAL A 110 1.62 11.28 14.68
N GLU A 111 0.60 11.00 13.86
CA GLU A 111 0.10 11.93 12.82
C GLU A 111 -0.46 13.25 13.40
N ASP A 112 -0.91 13.22 14.66
CA ASP A 112 -1.47 14.39 15.35
C ASP A 112 -0.42 15.17 16.13
N LEU A 113 0.85 14.75 16.10
CA LEU A 113 1.95 15.41 16.80
C LEU A 113 2.36 16.66 16.01
N LEU A 114 2.54 17.77 16.71
CA LEU A 114 2.93 19.04 16.11
C LEU A 114 4.38 19.40 16.48
N PRO A 115 5.10 20.17 15.64
CA PRO A 115 6.40 20.70 16.00
C PRO A 115 6.31 21.54 17.29
N GLY A 116 7.20 21.29 18.24
CA GLY A 116 7.21 21.92 19.56
C GLY A 116 6.48 21.15 20.64
N ASP A 117 5.70 20.11 20.30
CA ASP A 117 5.07 19.24 21.29
C ASP A 117 6.11 18.43 22.07
N GLU A 118 5.83 18.22 23.36
CA GLU A 118 6.68 17.43 24.24
C GLU A 118 6.06 16.06 24.47
N PHE A 119 6.82 15.00 24.22
CA PHE A 119 6.35 13.62 24.38
C PHE A 119 7.34 12.79 25.17
N LEU A 120 6.80 11.86 25.95
CA LEU A 120 7.56 10.91 26.74
C LEU A 120 7.86 9.65 25.92
N VAL A 121 9.10 9.16 26.03
CA VAL A 121 9.55 7.90 25.42
C VAL A 121 10.09 7.01 26.53
N ARG A 122 9.41 5.90 26.80
CA ARG A 122 9.82 4.92 27.83
C ARG A 122 10.81 3.90 27.24
N PRO A 123 11.54 3.17 28.09
CA PRO A 123 12.37 2.06 27.67
C PRO A 123 11.56 1.05 26.84
N GLY A 124 12.12 0.61 25.70
CA GLY A 124 11.46 -0.28 24.76
C GLY A 124 10.48 0.40 23.78
N GLU A 125 10.25 1.70 23.91
CA GLU A 125 9.41 2.45 22.98
C GLU A 125 10.26 3.05 21.84
N LYS A 126 9.64 3.17 20.66
CA LYS A 126 10.24 3.87 19.54
C LYS A 126 10.00 5.37 19.70
N ILE A 127 11.00 6.17 19.34
CA ILE A 127 10.89 7.62 19.28
C ILE A 127 9.90 7.98 18.17
N ALA A 128 8.90 8.78 18.52
CA ALA A 128 7.75 9.04 17.64
C ALA A 128 8.12 9.84 16.39
N THR A 129 8.99 10.84 16.54
CA THR A 129 9.41 11.76 15.48
C THR A 129 10.79 12.34 15.79
N ASP A 130 11.39 13.06 14.84
CA ASP A 130 12.65 13.75 15.05
C ASP A 130 12.48 14.84 16.13
N GLY A 131 13.42 14.92 17.03
CA GLY A 131 13.31 15.86 18.14
C GLY A 131 14.62 16.11 18.88
N THR A 132 14.51 16.94 19.93
CA THR A 132 15.61 17.20 20.87
C THR A 132 15.19 16.72 22.26
N VAL A 133 16.07 15.99 22.92
CA VAL A 133 15.87 15.57 24.32
C VAL A 133 15.86 16.78 25.21
N ILE A 134 14.80 16.99 25.99
CA ILE A 134 14.70 18.11 26.94
C ILE A 134 14.92 17.66 28.38
N ALA A 135 14.68 16.38 28.67
CA ALA A 135 14.92 15.80 29.99
C ALA A 135 15.15 14.29 29.89
N GLY A 136 15.94 13.77 30.83
CA GLY A 136 16.30 12.35 30.90
C GLY A 136 17.63 12.04 30.23
N SER A 137 18.05 10.79 30.38
CA SER A 137 19.19 10.19 29.68
C SER A 137 18.91 8.74 29.38
N SER A 138 19.36 8.26 28.23
CA SER A 138 19.16 6.89 27.80
C SER A 138 20.16 6.50 26.71
N ALA A 139 20.17 5.22 26.34
CA ALA A 139 20.79 4.75 25.12
C ALA A 139 19.74 4.52 24.04
N VAL A 140 20.01 4.98 22.83
CA VAL A 140 19.11 4.87 21.68
C VAL A 140 19.74 3.98 20.62
N ASP A 141 19.03 2.94 20.22
CA ASP A 141 19.43 2.06 19.13
C ASP A 141 18.92 2.60 17.80
N ALA A 142 19.85 3.00 16.96
CA ALA A 142 19.59 3.49 15.60
C ALA A 142 19.91 2.45 14.52
N SER A 143 20.11 1.17 14.87
CA SER A 143 20.53 0.11 13.95
C SER A 143 19.63 -0.05 12.74
N LEU A 144 18.33 0.19 12.90
CA LEU A 144 17.36 0.16 11.80
C LEU A 144 17.59 1.25 10.74
N LEU A 145 18.26 2.34 11.08
CA LEU A 145 18.55 3.47 10.19
C LEU A 145 19.97 3.46 9.66
N THR A 146 20.93 3.18 10.55
CA THR A 146 22.37 3.28 10.24
C THR A 146 22.98 1.92 9.87
N GLY A 147 22.33 0.82 10.24
CA GLY A 147 22.88 -0.52 10.13
C GLY A 147 23.93 -0.87 11.22
N GLU A 148 24.25 0.07 12.10
CA GLU A 148 25.18 -0.13 13.20
C GLU A 148 24.44 -0.54 14.48
N SER A 149 24.83 -1.68 15.08
CA SER A 149 24.15 -2.25 16.26
C SER A 149 24.63 -1.68 17.60
N VAL A 150 25.34 -0.57 17.62
CA VAL A 150 25.84 0.03 18.84
C VAL A 150 24.87 1.13 19.29
N PRO A 151 24.19 0.98 20.44
CA PRO A 151 23.35 2.04 20.97
C PRO A 151 24.16 3.30 21.31
N VAL A 152 23.62 4.46 20.98
CA VAL A 152 24.23 5.77 21.24
C VAL A 152 23.63 6.36 22.51
N GLU A 153 24.46 6.78 23.46
CA GLU A 153 23.99 7.49 24.65
C GLU A 153 23.49 8.89 24.28
N VAL A 154 22.34 9.23 24.79
CA VAL A 154 21.70 10.54 24.60
C VAL A 154 21.26 11.14 25.93
N SER A 155 21.37 12.46 26.02
CA SER A 155 21.07 13.26 27.19
C SER A 155 20.35 14.56 26.82
N ALA A 156 19.94 15.34 27.78
CA ALA A 156 19.28 16.64 27.52
C ALA A 156 20.14 17.55 26.64
N GLY A 157 19.58 17.99 25.53
CA GLY A 157 20.22 18.80 24.49
C GLY A 157 20.56 18.03 23.22
N ASP A 158 20.62 16.70 23.27
CA ASP A 158 20.96 15.88 22.11
C ASP A 158 19.78 15.73 21.17
N ALA A 159 20.09 15.62 19.86
CA ALA A 159 19.10 15.35 18.83
C ALA A 159 18.83 13.84 18.74
N VAL A 160 17.56 13.47 18.54
CA VAL A 160 17.13 12.09 18.33
C VAL A 160 16.29 12.00 17.07
N THR A 161 16.38 10.85 16.42
CA THR A 161 15.69 10.57 15.15
C THR A 161 14.48 9.66 15.38
N GLY A 162 13.39 9.96 14.70
CA GLY A 162 12.19 9.14 14.71
C GLY A 162 12.46 7.70 14.30
N ALA A 163 11.64 6.76 14.77
CA ALA A 163 11.73 5.31 14.60
C ALA A 163 12.94 4.62 15.26
N THR A 164 13.88 5.32 15.87
CA THR A 164 14.93 4.71 16.69
C THR A 164 14.34 4.17 17.99
N LEU A 165 14.95 3.15 18.56
CA LEU A 165 14.46 2.46 19.75
C LEU A 165 15.16 2.99 21.02
N ASN A 166 14.36 3.44 21.97
CA ASN A 166 14.87 3.80 23.31
C ASN A 166 15.11 2.53 24.13
N THR A 167 16.33 2.30 24.64
CA THR A 167 16.68 1.00 25.23
C THR A 167 16.67 0.99 26.77
N SER A 168 17.00 2.09 27.45
CA SER A 168 17.26 2.00 28.90
C SER A 168 16.50 3.01 29.74
N GLY A 169 16.69 4.33 29.57
CA GLY A 169 16.09 5.37 30.39
C GLY A 169 14.78 5.93 29.82
N SER A 170 14.09 6.78 30.55
CA SER A 170 12.96 7.56 30.01
C SER A 170 13.45 8.90 29.49
N LEU A 171 13.01 9.26 28.30
CA LEU A 171 13.35 10.50 27.63
C LEU A 171 12.10 11.37 27.47
N THR A 172 12.22 12.66 27.76
CA THR A 172 11.26 13.66 27.31
C THR A 172 11.84 14.36 26.10
N VAL A 173 11.15 14.27 24.97
CA VAL A 173 11.61 14.78 23.68
C VAL A 173 10.67 15.87 23.20
N ARG A 174 11.22 16.96 22.69
CA ARG A 174 10.47 18.01 21.98
C ARG A 174 10.56 17.76 20.49
N ALA A 175 9.41 17.61 19.83
CA ALA A 175 9.33 17.41 18.40
C ALA A 175 9.90 18.60 17.62
N THR A 176 10.81 18.35 16.68
CA THR A 176 11.38 19.38 15.80
C THR A 176 10.84 19.26 14.38
N ARG A 177 10.60 18.04 13.91
CA ARG A 177 10.04 17.76 12.58
C ARG A 177 8.99 16.67 12.71
N VAL A 178 7.91 16.77 11.95
CA VAL A 178 6.78 15.83 12.01
C VAL A 178 6.33 15.43 10.60
N GLY A 179 5.72 14.26 10.50
CA GLY A 179 5.16 13.77 9.24
C GLY A 179 6.19 13.60 8.11
N SER A 180 5.92 14.21 6.95
CA SER A 180 6.77 14.12 5.77
C SER A 180 8.09 14.90 5.84
N GLU A 181 8.32 15.67 6.90
CA GLU A 181 9.56 16.44 7.10
C GLU A 181 10.58 15.70 7.98
N THR A 182 10.26 14.51 8.45
CA THR A 182 11.17 13.68 9.25
C THR A 182 12.29 13.10 8.40
N THR A 183 13.40 12.75 9.05
CA THR A 183 14.59 12.13 8.40
C THR A 183 14.26 10.80 7.72
N LEU A 184 13.12 10.18 8.06
CA LEU A 184 12.63 8.90 7.54
C LEU A 184 11.62 9.04 6.40
N ALA A 185 11.12 10.22 6.07
CA ALA A 185 10.06 10.43 5.10
C ALA A 185 10.51 10.39 3.62
#